data_a1ab7b3f1938281d015b695dc3e98371
#
_entry.id   a1ab7b3f1938281d015b695dc3e98371
#
_cell.length_a   1.000
_cell.length_b   1.000
_cell.length_c   1.000
_cell.angle_alpha   90.00
_cell.angle_beta   90.00
_cell.angle_gamma   90.00
#
_symmetry.space_group_name_H-M   'P 1'
#
loop_
_entity.id
_entity.type
_entity.pdbx_description
1 polymer ?
#
loop_
_entity_poly.entity_id
_entity_poly.type
_entity_poly.pdbx_seq_one_letter_code
_entity_poly.pdbx_strand_id
1 'polypeptide(L)'
;MKSPSVLLPGINYMNGLNHNALTCSAVPIPPWERSLQTVEAQPYFNVSQASLVLEGIVFDRNNNLLFVDVATGRVFKLTPERQLSIVLKENSFGASGLAVHKDGRIFIASVGDMQRGSVRAIEPNGTREQMIVAPDTGFLVNDLVFDNQGGFYFTDSRGNSADPQGGVFYVSPNVGSIHAILPGLVVGNGIAIDPGGSQIWATEHAKNRLHRVRLSDATTVAPFGSVVTYQFTGPAPDGARVDSEGNVYVAISGQGRVMVFNRNGLPIGQIVLPDRDKGRNLKSTSLAIRPGHRELFIVANSGTEPGGAMIFRSGAFAPAPFPFSHQ
;
A
#
# COMPACT_ATOMS: atom_id res chain seq x y z
N MET A 1 18.47 -70.88 20.87
CA MET A 1 19.24 -69.77 21.53
C MET A 1 19.14 -68.51 20.66
N LYS A 2 18.41 -67.52 21.14
CA LYS A 2 18.29 -66.24 20.47
C LYS A 2 19.40 -65.36 21.01
N SER A 3 20.24 -64.82 20.11
CA SER A 3 21.25 -63.82 20.46
C SER A 3 20.59 -62.53 20.98
N PRO A 4 21.09 -61.91 22.04
CA PRO A 4 20.58 -60.64 22.47
C PRO A 4 21.07 -59.55 21.51
N SER A 5 20.15 -58.79 20.97
CA SER A 5 20.44 -57.56 20.23
C SER A 5 21.02 -56.53 21.20
N VAL A 6 22.30 -56.24 21.05
CA VAL A 6 22.96 -55.12 21.72
C VAL A 6 22.41 -53.83 21.13
N LEU A 7 21.55 -53.18 21.86
CA LEU A 7 21.19 -51.77 21.60
C LEU A 7 22.41 -50.92 21.94
N LEU A 8 23.06 -50.38 20.95
CA LEU A 8 24.08 -49.34 21.14
C LEU A 8 23.42 -48.11 21.75
N PRO A 9 23.85 -47.63 22.91
CA PRO A 9 23.36 -46.37 23.47
C PRO A 9 23.97 -45.22 22.72
N GLY A 10 23.11 -44.29 22.23
CA GLY A 10 23.55 -42.95 21.91
C GLY A 10 23.75 -42.61 20.44
N ILE A 11 22.92 -43.10 19.55
CA ILE A 11 22.65 -42.29 18.34
C ILE A 11 21.48 -41.40 18.70
N ASN A 12 21.80 -40.16 19.14
CA ASN A 12 20.85 -39.07 19.06
C ASN A 12 20.53 -38.91 17.57
N TYR A 13 19.40 -39.46 17.14
CA TYR A 13 18.82 -39.07 15.87
C TYR A 13 18.68 -37.55 15.95
N MET A 14 19.43 -36.82 15.14
CA MET A 14 19.22 -35.37 15.00
C MET A 14 17.72 -35.23 14.75
N ASN A 15 17.05 -34.53 15.65
CA ASN A 15 15.66 -34.14 15.40
C ASN A 15 15.68 -33.34 14.11
N GLY A 16 15.20 -33.90 13.03
CA GLY A 16 15.11 -33.21 11.75
C GLY A 16 14.12 -32.05 11.85
N LEU A 17 14.19 -31.14 10.90
CA LEU A 17 13.19 -30.08 10.77
C LEU A 17 11.81 -30.72 10.56
N ASN A 18 10.86 -30.32 11.38
CA ASN A 18 9.48 -30.81 11.30
C ASN A 18 8.56 -29.66 10.88
N HIS A 19 7.63 -29.97 9.99
CA HIS A 19 6.55 -29.05 9.68
C HIS A 19 5.60 -28.93 10.88
N ASN A 20 5.28 -27.71 11.23
CA ASN A 20 4.29 -27.39 12.25
C ASN A 20 3.37 -26.26 11.71
N ALA A 21 2.39 -25.83 12.48
CA ALA A 21 1.45 -24.79 12.06
C ALA A 21 2.14 -23.49 11.55
N LEU A 22 3.35 -23.19 12.05
CA LEU A 22 4.09 -22.00 11.64
C LEU A 22 4.88 -22.20 10.34
N THR A 23 5.36 -23.41 10.08
CA THR A 23 6.18 -23.73 8.91
C THR A 23 5.37 -24.27 7.73
N CYS A 24 4.12 -24.75 7.99
CA CYS A 24 3.19 -25.20 6.96
C CYS A 24 2.36 -24.06 6.35
N SER A 25 2.39 -22.86 6.93
CA SER A 25 1.72 -21.69 6.35
C SER A 25 2.30 -21.34 4.99
N ALA A 26 1.45 -20.98 4.03
CA ALA A 26 1.87 -20.48 2.72
C ALA A 26 2.75 -19.21 2.84
N VAL A 27 2.53 -18.41 3.90
CA VAL A 27 3.23 -17.15 4.16
C VAL A 27 3.57 -17.03 5.65
N PRO A 28 4.57 -17.79 6.15
CA PRO A 28 4.93 -17.76 7.57
C PRO A 28 5.39 -16.37 8.00
N ILE A 29 4.99 -15.97 9.21
CA ILE A 29 5.48 -14.72 9.82
C ILE A 29 6.89 -14.98 10.36
N PRO A 30 7.89 -14.15 10.01
CA PRO A 30 9.24 -14.25 10.52
C PRO A 30 9.28 -14.30 12.06
N PRO A 31 10.18 -15.10 12.69
CA PRO A 31 10.20 -15.27 14.14
C PRO A 31 10.25 -13.96 14.93
N TRP A 32 11.01 -12.97 14.45
CA TRP A 32 11.17 -11.66 15.11
C TRP A 32 9.95 -10.74 14.97
N GLU A 33 8.99 -11.06 14.09
CA GLU A 33 7.73 -10.32 13.92
C GLU A 33 6.56 -10.98 14.64
N ARG A 34 6.72 -12.21 15.17
CA ARG A 34 5.65 -12.95 15.85
C ARG A 34 5.24 -12.34 17.19
N SER A 35 6.14 -11.63 17.84
CA SER A 35 5.86 -10.92 19.10
C SER A 35 5.14 -9.58 18.93
N LEU A 36 4.99 -9.10 17.69
CA LEU A 36 4.22 -7.89 17.42
C LEU A 36 2.76 -8.07 17.79
N GLN A 37 2.13 -7.02 18.30
CA GLN A 37 0.69 -7.00 18.47
C GLN A 37 0.03 -7.36 17.15
N THR A 38 -0.79 -8.41 17.14
CA THR A 38 -1.40 -8.94 15.93
C THR A 38 -2.91 -8.98 16.07
N VAL A 39 -3.62 -8.45 15.09
CA VAL A 39 -5.08 -8.55 14.98
C VAL A 39 -5.45 -9.14 13.62
N GLU A 40 -6.55 -9.89 13.57
CA GLU A 40 -7.11 -10.38 12.31
C GLU A 40 -8.18 -9.39 11.81
N ALA A 41 -8.05 -9.00 10.54
CA ALA A 41 -9.05 -8.15 9.88
C ALA A 41 -10.34 -8.94 9.60
N GLN A 42 -11.46 -8.25 9.59
CA GLN A 42 -12.76 -8.85 9.29
C GLN A 42 -13.16 -8.57 7.84
N PRO A 43 -13.77 -9.53 7.11
CA PRO A 43 -14.40 -9.26 5.83
C PRO A 43 -15.42 -8.13 5.95
N TYR A 44 -15.33 -7.14 5.08
CA TYR A 44 -16.24 -5.99 5.08
C TYR A 44 -17.17 -5.99 3.87
N PHE A 45 -16.61 -6.12 2.66
CA PHE A 45 -17.39 -6.08 1.42
C PHE A 45 -16.73 -6.94 0.32
N ASN A 46 -17.54 -7.76 -0.34
CA ASN A 46 -17.11 -8.50 -1.52
C ASN A 46 -17.36 -7.64 -2.76
N VAL A 47 -16.27 -7.16 -3.40
CA VAL A 47 -16.34 -6.31 -4.59
C VAL A 47 -16.67 -7.13 -5.82
N SER A 48 -16.06 -8.32 -5.94
CA SER A 48 -16.22 -9.20 -7.10
C SER A 48 -15.86 -10.64 -6.75
N GLN A 49 -16.54 -11.60 -7.37
CA GLN A 49 -16.13 -13.00 -7.36
C GLN A 49 -14.95 -13.26 -8.32
N ALA A 50 -14.80 -12.41 -9.34
CA ALA A 50 -13.63 -12.44 -10.22
C ALA A 50 -12.41 -11.80 -9.55
N SER A 51 -11.25 -12.23 -9.96
CA SER A 51 -9.98 -11.68 -9.50
C SER A 51 -9.76 -10.29 -10.11
N LEU A 52 -10.07 -9.23 -9.35
CA LEU A 52 -9.71 -7.85 -9.68
C LEU A 52 -8.43 -7.48 -8.93
N VAL A 53 -7.63 -6.60 -9.50
CA VAL A 53 -6.47 -6.02 -8.81
C VAL A 53 -6.90 -4.69 -8.18
N LEU A 54 -7.47 -4.78 -6.98
CA LEU A 54 -7.93 -3.59 -6.26
C LEU A 54 -6.74 -2.80 -5.73
N GLU A 55 -6.79 -1.47 -5.91
CA GLU A 55 -5.74 -0.53 -5.51
C GLU A 55 -6.30 0.83 -5.09
N GLY A 56 -5.42 1.72 -4.59
CA GLY A 56 -5.65 3.14 -4.44
C GLY A 56 -6.83 3.51 -3.56
N ILE A 57 -7.14 2.70 -2.52
CA ILE A 57 -8.31 2.98 -1.67
C ILE A 57 -8.14 4.27 -0.88
N VAL A 58 -9.16 5.14 -0.91
CA VAL A 58 -9.20 6.43 -0.22
C VAL A 58 -10.63 6.81 0.16
N PHE A 59 -10.80 7.68 1.16
CA PHE A 59 -12.09 8.27 1.51
C PHE A 59 -12.33 9.59 0.77
N ASP A 60 -13.57 9.79 0.29
CA ASP A 60 -14.05 11.11 -0.08
C ASP A 60 -14.66 11.86 1.13
N ARG A 61 -15.07 13.12 0.94
CA ARG A 61 -15.67 13.96 1.99
C ARG A 61 -16.97 13.40 2.57
N ASN A 62 -17.66 12.56 1.81
CA ASN A 62 -18.93 11.94 2.24
C ASN A 62 -18.71 10.58 2.92
N ASN A 63 -17.46 10.26 3.26
CA ASN A 63 -17.06 8.96 3.79
C ASN A 63 -17.34 7.77 2.85
N ASN A 64 -17.46 8.00 1.55
CA ASN A 64 -17.44 6.90 0.59
C ASN A 64 -16.00 6.40 0.43
N LEU A 65 -15.84 5.10 0.27
CA LEU A 65 -14.58 4.49 -0.17
C LEU A 65 -14.51 4.57 -1.69
N LEU A 66 -13.46 5.22 -2.19
CA LEU A 66 -13.07 5.19 -3.59
C LEU A 66 -11.90 4.23 -3.74
N PHE A 67 -11.87 3.43 -4.79
CA PHE A 67 -10.76 2.50 -5.10
C PHE A 67 -10.78 2.15 -6.58
N VAL A 68 -9.69 1.58 -7.07
CA VAL A 68 -9.55 1.22 -8.49
C VAL A 68 -9.38 -0.28 -8.69
N ASP A 69 -9.65 -0.74 -9.90
CA ASP A 69 -9.15 -2.00 -10.44
C ASP A 69 -8.08 -1.68 -11.48
N VAL A 70 -6.84 -2.05 -11.21
CA VAL A 70 -5.69 -1.74 -12.08
C VAL A 70 -5.85 -2.33 -13.47
N ALA A 71 -6.41 -3.53 -13.56
CA ALA A 71 -6.52 -4.25 -14.82
C ALA A 71 -7.45 -3.56 -15.83
N THR A 72 -8.54 -2.95 -15.35
CA THR A 72 -9.54 -2.28 -16.19
C THR A 72 -9.47 -0.76 -16.12
N GLY A 73 -8.75 -0.20 -15.15
CA GLY A 73 -8.72 1.23 -14.87
C GLY A 73 -10.04 1.79 -14.31
N ARG A 74 -10.95 0.95 -13.87
CA ARG A 74 -12.22 1.38 -13.24
C ARG A 74 -11.98 2.06 -11.94
N VAL A 75 -12.73 3.15 -11.68
CA VAL A 75 -12.83 3.77 -10.37
C VAL A 75 -14.17 3.42 -9.76
N PHE A 76 -14.13 2.76 -8.61
CA PHE A 76 -15.31 2.37 -7.85
C PHE A 76 -15.59 3.36 -6.71
N LYS A 77 -16.85 3.42 -6.30
CA LYS A 77 -17.32 4.10 -5.10
C LYS A 77 -18.21 3.16 -4.29
N LEU A 78 -17.87 2.95 -3.02
CA LEU A 78 -18.67 2.22 -2.05
C LEU A 78 -19.14 3.17 -0.96
N THR A 79 -20.46 3.33 -0.81
CA THR A 79 -21.02 4.19 0.23
C THR A 79 -20.95 3.55 1.63
N PRO A 80 -21.11 4.32 2.73
CA PRO A 80 -21.23 3.76 4.08
C PRO A 80 -22.34 2.70 4.20
N GLU A 81 -23.42 2.81 3.40
CA GLU A 81 -24.53 1.85 3.33
C GLU A 81 -24.21 0.64 2.43
N ARG A 82 -22.93 0.53 2.01
CA ARG A 82 -22.42 -0.57 1.16
C ARG A 82 -23.07 -0.65 -0.23
N GLN A 83 -23.41 0.50 -0.80
CA GLN A 83 -23.85 0.58 -2.19
C GLN A 83 -22.63 0.79 -3.10
N LEU A 84 -22.32 -0.22 -3.92
CA LEU A 84 -21.23 -0.18 -4.89
C LEU A 84 -21.70 0.48 -6.19
N SER A 85 -20.94 1.42 -6.69
CA SER A 85 -21.14 2.05 -7.99
C SER A 85 -19.81 2.30 -8.69
N ILE A 86 -19.85 2.62 -9.99
CA ILE A 86 -18.67 2.92 -10.81
C ILE A 86 -18.70 4.41 -11.10
N VAL A 87 -17.62 5.12 -10.71
CA VAL A 87 -17.42 6.54 -11.00
C VAL A 87 -16.83 6.71 -12.40
N LEU A 88 -15.81 5.92 -12.74
CA LEU A 88 -15.18 5.89 -14.07
C LEU A 88 -15.23 4.47 -14.61
N LYS A 89 -15.89 4.27 -15.77
CA LYS A 89 -16.24 2.92 -16.23
C LYS A 89 -15.08 2.12 -16.75
N GLU A 90 -14.28 2.69 -17.62
CA GLU A 90 -13.11 2.02 -18.18
C GLU A 90 -12.06 3.04 -18.54
N ASN A 91 -10.85 2.66 -18.26
CA ASN A 91 -9.72 3.46 -18.62
C ASN A 91 -8.55 2.51 -18.83
N SER A 92 -8.13 2.36 -20.06
CA SER A 92 -7.08 1.43 -20.47
C SER A 92 -5.70 1.73 -19.90
N PHE A 93 -5.59 2.56 -18.86
CA PHE A 93 -4.32 3.14 -18.43
C PHE A 93 -3.85 2.73 -17.04
N GLY A 94 -4.23 1.56 -16.50
CA GLY A 94 -3.62 1.00 -15.30
C GLY A 94 -3.70 1.94 -14.08
N ALA A 95 -4.91 2.41 -13.73
CA ALA A 95 -5.12 3.22 -12.53
C ALA A 95 -4.64 2.46 -11.30
N SER A 96 -3.81 3.08 -10.45
CA SER A 96 -3.15 2.43 -9.31
C SER A 96 -3.31 3.18 -8.00
N GLY A 97 -3.30 4.51 -7.99
CA GLY A 97 -3.46 5.33 -6.80
C GLY A 97 -4.58 6.36 -6.92
N LEU A 98 -5.20 6.70 -5.81
CA LEU A 98 -6.19 7.78 -5.73
C LEU A 98 -5.87 8.75 -4.61
N ALA A 99 -6.12 10.04 -4.86
CA ALA A 99 -6.21 11.07 -3.84
C ALA A 99 -7.35 12.03 -4.14
N VAL A 100 -8.01 12.57 -3.11
CA VAL A 100 -9.09 13.54 -3.27
C VAL A 100 -8.57 14.93 -2.92
N HIS A 101 -8.71 15.86 -3.85
CA HIS A 101 -8.34 17.26 -3.67
C HIS A 101 -9.41 18.02 -2.87
N LYS A 102 -9.05 19.15 -2.26
CA LYS A 102 -9.99 19.97 -1.46
C LYS A 102 -11.18 20.53 -2.23
N ASP A 103 -11.10 20.64 -3.55
CA ASP A 103 -12.24 21.04 -4.39
C ASP A 103 -13.18 19.87 -4.72
N GLY A 104 -12.85 18.64 -4.28
CA GLY A 104 -13.62 17.43 -4.48
C GLY A 104 -13.18 16.59 -5.67
N ARG A 105 -12.31 17.11 -6.55
CA ARG A 105 -11.79 16.31 -7.68
C ARG A 105 -11.02 15.09 -7.20
N ILE A 106 -11.14 14.00 -7.94
CA ILE A 106 -10.44 12.75 -7.71
C ILE A 106 -9.21 12.72 -8.62
N PHE A 107 -8.03 12.70 -8.04
CA PHE A 107 -6.78 12.54 -8.74
C PHE A 107 -6.46 11.04 -8.84
N ILE A 108 -6.14 10.60 -10.06
CA ILE A 108 -5.90 9.21 -10.41
C ILE A 108 -4.46 9.08 -10.86
N ALA A 109 -3.63 8.40 -10.07
CA ALA A 109 -2.32 7.93 -10.50
C ALA A 109 -2.49 6.70 -11.42
N SER A 110 -1.65 6.61 -12.42
CA SER A 110 -1.69 5.52 -13.38
C SER A 110 -0.28 5.11 -13.81
N VAL A 111 -0.02 3.81 -13.77
CA VAL A 111 1.19 3.22 -14.37
C VAL A 111 1.05 3.01 -15.88
N GLY A 112 -0.12 3.33 -16.42
CA GLY A 112 -0.40 3.23 -17.85
C GLY A 112 -0.25 1.84 -18.40
N ASP A 113 0.35 1.76 -19.58
CA ASP A 113 0.72 0.52 -20.26
C ASP A 113 2.08 -0.04 -19.79
N MET A 114 2.54 0.34 -18.59
CA MET A 114 3.89 0.09 -18.05
C MET A 114 5.03 0.74 -18.85
N GLN A 115 4.71 1.71 -19.69
CA GLN A 115 5.67 2.55 -20.42
C GLN A 115 5.38 4.04 -20.23
N ARG A 116 4.11 4.43 -20.15
CA ARG A 116 3.67 5.81 -20.07
C ARG A 116 2.52 5.97 -19.08
N GLY A 117 2.88 6.29 -17.86
CA GLY A 117 1.92 6.60 -16.80
C GLY A 117 1.50 8.07 -16.79
N SER A 118 0.58 8.42 -15.91
CA SER A 118 0.04 9.78 -15.82
C SER A 118 -0.57 10.06 -14.44
N VAL A 119 -0.87 11.33 -14.18
CA VAL A 119 -1.85 11.72 -13.16
C VAL A 119 -2.96 12.51 -13.85
N ARG A 120 -4.19 12.13 -13.62
CA ARG A 120 -5.39 12.81 -14.15
C ARG A 120 -6.31 13.20 -13.00
N ALA A 121 -7.04 14.27 -13.15
CA ALA A 121 -8.08 14.69 -12.22
C ALA A 121 -9.44 14.60 -12.91
N ILE A 122 -10.45 14.07 -12.21
CA ILE A 122 -11.84 14.01 -12.66
C ILE A 122 -12.76 14.62 -11.61
N GLU A 123 -13.93 15.10 -12.03
CA GLU A 123 -14.98 15.48 -11.09
C GLU A 123 -15.48 14.26 -10.29
N PRO A 124 -16.11 14.45 -9.11
CA PRO A 124 -16.63 13.36 -8.28
C PRO A 124 -17.65 12.42 -8.97
N ASN A 125 -18.25 12.90 -10.06
CA ASN A 125 -19.18 12.14 -10.89
C ASN A 125 -18.52 11.45 -12.10
N GLY A 126 -17.19 11.49 -12.20
CA GLY A 126 -16.43 10.86 -13.28
C GLY A 126 -16.32 11.68 -14.57
N THR A 127 -16.78 12.92 -14.57
CA THR A 127 -16.72 13.80 -15.75
C THR A 127 -15.52 14.76 -15.70
N ARG A 128 -15.31 15.54 -16.77
CA ARG A 128 -14.33 16.64 -16.88
C ARG A 128 -12.91 16.19 -16.52
N GLU A 129 -12.39 15.24 -17.27
CA GLU A 129 -11.01 14.81 -17.13
C GLU A 129 -10.03 15.94 -17.46
N GLN A 130 -9.06 16.15 -16.58
CA GLN A 130 -7.93 17.07 -16.75
C GLN A 130 -6.63 16.29 -16.58
N MET A 131 -5.71 16.40 -17.54
CA MET A 131 -4.37 15.88 -17.41
C MET A 131 -3.54 16.76 -16.49
N ILE A 132 -2.93 16.16 -15.46
CA ILE A 132 -2.11 16.85 -14.46
C ILE A 132 -0.62 16.54 -14.68
N VAL A 133 -0.27 15.24 -14.78
CA VAL A 133 1.07 14.79 -15.20
C VAL A 133 0.88 13.98 -16.47
N ALA A 134 1.41 14.49 -17.56
CA ALA A 134 1.19 13.91 -18.88
C ALA A 134 2.06 12.66 -19.14
N PRO A 135 1.60 11.73 -19.98
CA PRO A 135 2.34 10.49 -20.27
C PRO A 135 3.70 10.70 -20.93
N ASP A 136 3.89 11.82 -21.63
CA ASP A 136 5.16 12.17 -22.28
C ASP A 136 6.27 12.57 -21.30
N THR A 137 5.92 12.81 -20.03
CA THR A 137 6.92 12.97 -18.94
C THR A 137 7.71 11.68 -18.67
N GLY A 138 7.19 10.54 -19.11
CA GLY A 138 7.80 9.22 -18.98
C GLY A 138 7.67 8.58 -17.60
N PHE A 139 6.99 9.19 -16.62
CA PHE A 139 6.75 8.59 -15.30
C PHE A 139 5.77 7.42 -15.39
N LEU A 140 5.94 6.43 -14.50
CA LEU A 140 4.97 5.38 -14.21
C LEU A 140 4.41 5.63 -12.81
N VAL A 141 3.40 6.49 -12.74
CA VAL A 141 2.91 6.99 -11.44
C VAL A 141 2.07 5.91 -10.75
N ASN A 142 2.51 5.48 -9.55
CA ASN A 142 1.84 4.41 -8.82
C ASN A 142 0.87 4.94 -7.75
N ASP A 143 1.33 5.70 -6.77
CA ASP A 143 0.49 6.25 -5.70
C ASP A 143 0.77 7.75 -5.53
N LEU A 144 -0.14 8.49 -4.90
CA LEU A 144 -0.01 9.92 -4.67
C LEU A 144 -0.66 10.36 -3.36
N VAL A 145 -0.10 11.42 -2.77
CA VAL A 145 -0.62 12.03 -1.55
C VAL A 145 -0.47 13.55 -1.60
N PHE A 146 -1.54 14.29 -1.28
CA PHE A 146 -1.48 15.76 -1.18
C PHE A 146 -0.77 16.20 0.09
N ASP A 147 -0.03 17.30 -0.01
CA ASP A 147 0.38 18.10 1.13
C ASP A 147 -0.76 19.06 1.58
N ASN A 148 -0.48 19.87 2.59
CA ASN A 148 -1.45 20.83 3.12
C ASN A 148 -1.54 22.14 2.31
N GLN A 149 -0.74 22.28 1.25
CA GLN A 149 -0.72 23.45 0.36
C GLN A 149 -1.39 23.18 -0.98
N GLY A 150 -1.73 21.91 -1.27
CA GLY A 150 -2.34 21.48 -2.52
C GLY A 150 -1.35 21.03 -3.59
N GLY A 151 -0.06 20.96 -3.27
CA GLY A 151 0.89 20.15 -4.01
C GLY A 151 0.75 18.69 -3.64
N PHE A 152 1.36 17.81 -4.39
CA PHE A 152 1.30 16.38 -4.09
C PHE A 152 2.63 15.68 -4.37
N TYR A 153 2.90 14.69 -3.55
CA TYR A 153 3.96 13.72 -3.78
C TYR A 153 3.42 12.52 -4.51
N PHE A 154 4.23 11.95 -5.39
CA PHE A 154 3.89 10.69 -6.05
C PHE A 154 5.10 9.76 -6.12
N THR A 155 4.83 8.47 -6.24
CA THR A 155 5.83 7.44 -6.50
C THR A 155 5.88 7.08 -7.98
N ASP A 156 7.08 6.81 -8.46
CA ASP A 156 7.37 6.38 -9.82
C ASP A 156 7.91 4.96 -9.81
N SER A 157 7.26 4.07 -10.56
CA SER A 157 7.55 2.64 -10.60
C SER A 157 8.55 2.24 -11.68
N ARG A 158 9.26 3.18 -12.31
CA ARG A 158 10.23 2.87 -13.37
C ARG A 158 11.45 2.10 -12.86
N GLY A 159 12.13 1.50 -13.83
CA GLY A 159 13.42 0.87 -13.65
C GLY A 159 13.35 -0.58 -13.17
N ASN A 160 14.52 -1.12 -12.94
CA ASN A 160 14.74 -2.48 -12.43
C ASN A 160 15.96 -2.51 -11.51
N SER A 161 16.29 -3.67 -10.94
CA SER A 161 17.35 -3.79 -9.93
C SER A 161 18.75 -3.38 -10.44
N ALA A 162 19.00 -3.49 -11.76
CA ALA A 162 20.26 -3.09 -12.38
C ALA A 162 20.28 -1.61 -12.79
N ASP A 163 19.08 -1.04 -13.05
CA ASP A 163 18.91 0.35 -13.49
C ASP A 163 17.70 0.97 -12.73
N PRO A 164 17.91 1.49 -11.51
CA PRO A 164 16.87 2.08 -10.67
C PRO A 164 16.53 3.50 -11.15
N GLN A 165 15.41 3.64 -11.86
CA GLN A 165 14.96 4.91 -12.43
C GLN A 165 13.75 5.53 -11.72
N GLY A 166 13.08 4.78 -10.84
CA GLY A 166 11.93 5.23 -10.09
C GLY A 166 12.28 6.19 -8.95
N GLY A 167 11.30 6.54 -8.14
CA GLY A 167 11.55 7.45 -7.03
C GLY A 167 10.31 8.07 -6.43
N VAL A 168 10.53 9.08 -5.58
CA VAL A 168 9.50 9.99 -5.06
C VAL A 168 9.71 11.34 -5.69
N PHE A 169 8.63 11.93 -6.20
CA PHE A 169 8.61 13.24 -6.85
C PHE A 169 7.51 14.10 -6.25
N TYR A 170 7.68 15.42 -6.35
CA TYR A 170 6.71 16.41 -5.89
C TYR A 170 6.23 17.27 -7.04
N VAL A 171 4.92 17.49 -7.11
CA VAL A 171 4.27 18.42 -8.04
C VAL A 171 3.77 19.62 -7.24
N SER A 172 4.18 20.82 -7.65
CA SER A 172 3.74 22.07 -7.00
C SER A 172 2.23 22.32 -7.20
N PRO A 173 1.57 23.08 -6.29
CA PRO A 173 0.11 23.30 -6.34
C PRO A 173 -0.41 23.88 -7.65
N ASN A 174 0.40 24.68 -8.34
CA ASN A 174 0.09 25.26 -9.65
C ASN A 174 0.42 24.36 -10.84
N VAL A 175 0.85 23.12 -10.58
CA VAL A 175 1.27 22.13 -11.60
C VAL A 175 2.42 22.66 -12.50
N GLY A 176 3.16 23.67 -12.03
CA GLY A 176 4.20 24.35 -12.82
C GLY A 176 5.55 23.64 -12.84
N SER A 177 5.81 22.72 -11.91
CA SER A 177 7.12 22.03 -11.78
C SER A 177 7.00 20.67 -11.08
N ILE A 178 7.87 19.75 -11.49
CA ILE A 178 8.05 18.45 -10.84
C ILE A 178 9.48 18.40 -10.27
N HIS A 179 9.60 18.13 -8.98
CA HIS A 179 10.86 18.07 -8.25
C HIS A 179 11.17 16.65 -7.79
N ALA A 180 12.39 16.17 -7.99
CA ALA A 180 12.83 14.90 -7.45
C ALA A 180 13.10 15.03 -5.94
N ILE A 181 12.48 14.18 -5.13
CA ILE A 181 12.65 14.13 -3.67
C ILE A 181 13.55 12.96 -3.27
N LEU A 182 13.24 11.76 -3.75
CA LEU A 182 14.03 10.55 -3.49
C LEU A 182 14.15 9.74 -4.80
N PRO A 183 15.10 10.08 -5.67
CA PRO A 183 15.32 9.32 -6.91
C PRO A 183 16.05 8.01 -6.65
N GLY A 184 16.05 7.10 -7.62
CA GLY A 184 16.82 5.86 -7.62
C GLY A 184 16.13 4.70 -6.89
N LEU A 185 14.82 4.72 -6.75
CA LEU A 185 14.04 3.57 -6.28
C LEU A 185 13.77 2.59 -7.43
N VAL A 186 13.58 1.32 -7.07
CA VAL A 186 13.11 0.29 -8.00
C VAL A 186 11.67 -0.05 -7.68
N VAL A 187 10.77 0.31 -8.58
CA VAL A 187 9.33 0.17 -8.38
C VAL A 187 8.90 0.88 -7.09
N GLY A 188 9.03 2.22 -7.07
CA GLY A 188 8.40 3.04 -6.03
C GLY A 188 6.88 2.81 -6.07
N ASN A 189 6.27 2.50 -4.91
CA ASN A 189 4.88 2.08 -4.84
C ASN A 189 4.08 2.97 -3.87
N GLY A 190 3.75 2.54 -2.66
CA GLY A 190 2.96 3.33 -1.72
C GLY A 190 3.67 4.59 -1.24
N ILE A 191 2.89 5.64 -0.97
CA ILE A 191 3.38 6.90 -0.41
C ILE A 191 2.43 7.42 0.67
N ALA A 192 3.00 7.98 1.74
CA ALA A 192 2.25 8.65 2.79
C ALA A 192 3.05 9.84 3.32
N ILE A 193 2.34 10.86 3.81
CA ILE A 193 2.94 12.04 4.44
C ILE A 193 2.46 12.12 5.90
N ASP A 194 3.35 12.49 6.82
CA ASP A 194 2.97 12.68 8.22
C ASP A 194 2.00 13.87 8.38
N PRO A 195 1.23 13.93 9.47
CA PRO A 195 0.24 14.99 9.68
C PRO A 195 0.84 16.41 9.67
N GLY A 196 2.11 16.53 10.01
CA GLY A 196 2.84 17.80 10.01
C GLY A 196 3.40 18.21 8.65
N GLY A 197 3.32 17.36 7.64
CA GLY A 197 3.87 17.62 6.31
C GLY A 197 5.41 17.62 6.22
N SER A 198 6.08 17.16 7.27
CA SER A 198 7.54 17.21 7.40
C SER A 198 8.26 15.89 7.13
N GLN A 199 7.49 14.81 6.95
CA GLN A 199 8.04 13.48 6.75
C GLN A 199 7.22 12.67 5.76
N ILE A 200 7.91 12.07 4.80
CA ILE A 200 7.33 11.16 3.80
C ILE A 200 7.76 9.74 4.12
N TRP A 201 6.85 8.81 3.89
CA TRP A 201 7.10 7.39 3.83
C TRP A 201 6.87 6.91 2.41
N ALA A 202 7.80 6.12 1.89
CA ALA A 202 7.67 5.50 0.58
C ALA A 202 8.08 4.05 0.62
N THR A 203 7.35 3.20 -0.09
CA THR A 203 7.71 1.80 -0.28
C THR A 203 8.49 1.61 -1.57
N GLU A 204 9.55 0.83 -1.50
CA GLU A 204 10.29 0.33 -2.66
C GLU A 204 9.95 -1.15 -2.83
N HIS A 205 9.01 -1.43 -3.73
CA HIS A 205 8.40 -2.74 -3.88
C HIS A 205 9.41 -3.83 -4.28
N ALA A 206 10.22 -3.56 -5.30
CA ALA A 206 11.13 -4.57 -5.84
C ALA A 206 12.35 -4.86 -4.93
N LYS A 207 12.67 -3.97 -4.00
CA LYS A 207 13.76 -4.19 -3.02
C LYS A 207 13.26 -4.45 -1.61
N ASN A 208 11.96 -4.59 -1.41
CA ASN A 208 11.34 -4.88 -0.10
C ASN A 208 11.74 -3.88 0.99
N ARG A 209 11.68 -2.57 0.73
CA ARG A 209 12.13 -1.53 1.64
C ARG A 209 11.05 -0.53 2.00
N LEU A 210 11.11 -0.05 3.25
CA LEU A 210 10.39 1.14 3.69
C LEU A 210 11.38 2.28 3.86
N HIS A 211 11.17 3.35 3.10
CA HIS A 211 11.94 4.58 3.18
C HIS A 211 11.21 5.62 4.03
N ARG A 212 11.97 6.36 4.84
CA ARG A 212 11.54 7.55 5.54
C ARG A 212 12.37 8.73 5.07
N VAL A 213 11.70 9.79 4.65
CA VAL A 213 12.34 11.03 4.17
C VAL A 213 11.83 12.19 4.99
N ARG A 214 12.72 12.86 5.73
CA ARG A 214 12.40 14.11 6.41
C ARG A 214 12.65 15.27 5.46
N LEU A 215 11.76 16.25 5.51
CA LEU A 215 11.78 17.42 4.65
C LEU A 215 12.11 18.67 5.45
N SER A 216 12.86 19.61 4.87
CA SER A 216 13.00 20.99 5.33
C SER A 216 11.90 21.89 4.80
N ASP A 217 11.44 21.61 3.58
CA ASP A 217 10.29 22.20 2.92
C ASP A 217 9.74 21.20 1.90
N ALA A 218 8.68 21.55 1.16
CA ALA A 218 7.99 20.62 0.25
C ALA A 218 8.90 20.03 -0.85
N THR A 219 10.00 20.67 -1.19
CA THR A 219 10.89 20.27 -2.28
C THR A 219 12.29 19.88 -1.82
N THR A 220 12.62 20.08 -0.54
CA THR A 220 13.96 19.93 0.00
C THR A 220 14.04 18.87 1.10
N VAL A 221 14.81 17.84 0.85
CA VAL A 221 15.14 16.82 1.87
C VAL A 221 16.04 17.45 2.93
N ALA A 222 15.70 17.27 4.20
CA ALA A 222 16.52 17.74 5.31
C ALA A 222 17.90 17.08 5.29
N PRO A 223 18.96 17.74 5.77
CA PRO A 223 20.28 17.12 5.90
C PRO A 223 20.17 15.79 6.66
N PHE A 224 20.73 14.72 6.08
CA PHE A 224 20.62 13.34 6.60
C PHE A 224 19.16 12.86 6.79
N GLY A 225 18.21 13.42 6.02
CA GLY A 225 16.78 13.14 6.15
C GLY A 225 16.31 11.82 5.58
N SER A 226 17.03 11.22 4.63
CA SER A 226 16.63 9.97 3.97
C SER A 226 17.27 8.75 4.60
N VAL A 227 16.44 7.71 4.90
CA VAL A 227 16.90 6.45 5.49
C VAL A 227 15.97 5.30 5.11
N VAL A 228 16.53 4.11 4.88
CA VAL A 228 15.78 2.85 4.89
C VAL A 228 15.52 2.46 6.34
N THR A 229 14.25 2.52 6.76
CA THR A 229 13.87 2.21 8.16
C THR A 229 13.60 0.74 8.37
N TYR A 230 13.16 0.03 7.32
CA TYR A 230 12.84 -1.38 7.41
C TYR A 230 13.11 -2.12 6.09
N GLN A 231 13.66 -3.32 6.22
CA GLN A 231 13.83 -4.29 5.14
C GLN A 231 12.84 -5.43 5.38
N PHE A 232 11.82 -5.54 4.53
CA PHE A 232 10.83 -6.61 4.65
C PHE A 232 11.40 -7.96 4.22
N THR A 233 10.95 -9.01 4.89
CA THR A 233 11.24 -10.39 4.49
C THR A 233 10.12 -10.90 3.61
N GLY A 234 10.45 -11.40 2.45
CA GLY A 234 9.49 -11.87 1.43
C GLY A 234 8.86 -10.72 0.63
N PRO A 235 7.92 -11.04 -0.30
CA PRO A 235 7.24 -10.03 -1.09
C PRO A 235 6.26 -9.24 -0.24
N ALA A 236 5.81 -8.13 -0.66
CA ALA A 236 6.51 -6.97 -1.14
C ALA A 236 5.74 -5.77 -0.56
N PRO A 237 6.37 -4.74 -0.02
CA PRO A 237 5.65 -3.57 0.49
C PRO A 237 4.96 -2.84 -0.66
N ASP A 238 3.70 -2.50 -0.44
CA ASP A 238 2.79 -1.94 -1.42
C ASP A 238 2.24 -0.60 -0.92
N GLY A 239 0.95 -0.34 -0.92
CA GLY A 239 0.36 0.90 -0.45
C GLY A 239 0.72 1.25 1.00
N ALA A 240 0.80 2.53 1.32
CA ALA A 240 1.12 3.04 2.65
C ALA A 240 0.18 4.19 3.06
N ARG A 241 -0.17 4.27 4.36
CA ARG A 241 -0.94 5.38 4.95
C ARG A 241 -0.42 5.69 6.35
N VAL A 242 -0.70 6.91 6.83
CA VAL A 242 -0.25 7.38 8.15
C VAL A 242 -1.46 7.76 8.99
N ASP A 243 -1.41 7.47 10.30
CA ASP A 243 -2.40 7.95 11.28
C ASP A 243 -2.00 9.29 11.92
N SER A 244 -2.85 9.85 12.78
CA SER A 244 -2.64 11.17 13.41
C SER A 244 -1.47 11.23 14.40
N GLU A 245 -0.98 10.08 14.86
CA GLU A 245 0.21 9.98 15.72
C GLU A 245 1.50 9.77 14.91
N GLY A 246 1.37 9.69 13.56
CA GLY A 246 2.49 9.47 12.64
C GLY A 246 2.90 8.01 12.51
N ASN A 247 2.08 7.05 12.96
CA ASN A 247 2.33 5.66 12.69
C ASN A 247 2.04 5.34 11.22
N VAL A 248 2.92 4.62 10.57
CA VAL A 248 2.76 4.24 9.16
C VAL A 248 2.31 2.79 9.03
N TYR A 249 1.30 2.58 8.23
CA TYR A 249 0.70 1.29 7.89
C TYR A 249 1.11 0.95 6.48
N VAL A 250 1.69 -0.23 6.28
CA VAL A 250 2.20 -0.70 4.98
C VAL A 250 1.52 -2.02 4.64
N ALA A 251 0.79 -2.05 3.53
CA ALA A 251 0.27 -3.29 2.96
C ALA A 251 1.41 -4.15 2.41
N ILE A 252 1.38 -5.45 2.67
CA ILE A 252 2.42 -6.37 2.20
C ILE A 252 1.79 -7.34 1.20
N SER A 253 1.90 -6.99 -0.06
CA SER A 253 1.38 -7.76 -1.18
C SER A 253 2.10 -9.11 -1.29
N GLY A 254 1.32 -10.18 -1.41
CA GLY A 254 1.82 -11.55 -1.39
C GLY A 254 1.91 -12.17 0.01
N GLN A 255 1.65 -11.41 1.09
CA GLN A 255 1.67 -11.94 2.46
C GLN A 255 0.31 -11.86 3.18
N GLY A 256 -0.68 -11.19 2.59
CA GLY A 256 -2.01 -11.04 3.19
C GLY A 256 -1.95 -10.37 4.58
N ARG A 257 -1.18 -9.29 4.71
CA ARG A 257 -1.04 -8.54 5.96
C ARG A 257 -0.71 -7.07 5.74
N VAL A 258 -0.91 -6.27 6.78
CA VAL A 258 -0.44 -4.89 6.91
C VAL A 258 0.51 -4.86 8.10
N MET A 259 1.69 -4.29 7.95
CA MET A 259 2.60 -4.02 9.06
C MET A 259 2.47 -2.55 9.48
N VAL A 260 2.62 -2.30 10.78
CA VAL A 260 2.51 -0.96 11.34
C VAL A 260 3.81 -0.58 12.03
N PHE A 261 4.31 0.60 11.72
CA PHE A 261 5.53 1.17 12.28
C PHE A 261 5.21 2.48 12.98
N ASN A 262 5.90 2.78 14.07
CA ASN A 262 5.77 4.10 14.68
C ASN A 262 6.46 5.18 13.81
N ARG A 263 6.29 6.44 14.16
CA ARG A 263 6.88 7.59 13.45
C ARG A 263 8.41 7.56 13.30
N ASN A 264 9.09 6.67 14.01
CA ASN A 264 10.54 6.47 13.90
C ASN A 264 10.92 5.27 13.02
N GLY A 265 9.92 4.50 12.54
CA GLY A 265 10.13 3.34 11.67
C GLY A 265 10.35 2.03 12.43
N LEU A 266 10.05 1.97 13.73
CA LEU A 266 10.10 0.73 14.50
C LEU A 266 8.77 -0.02 14.34
N PRO A 267 8.77 -1.33 14.03
CA PRO A 267 7.56 -2.12 13.91
C PRO A 267 6.87 -2.24 15.26
N ILE A 268 5.56 -1.94 15.33
CA ILE A 268 4.78 -1.91 16.57
C ILE A 268 3.55 -2.81 16.52
N GLY A 269 3.16 -3.29 15.34
CA GLY A 269 2.01 -4.17 15.19
C GLY A 269 1.83 -4.67 13.78
N GLN A 270 0.86 -5.58 13.63
CA GLN A 270 0.45 -6.08 12.32
C GLN A 270 -1.02 -6.46 12.29
N ILE A 271 -1.62 -6.37 11.13
CA ILE A 271 -2.98 -6.80 10.83
C ILE A 271 -2.86 -7.92 9.80
N VAL A 272 -3.40 -9.09 10.12
CA VAL A 272 -3.39 -10.25 9.21
C VAL A 272 -4.76 -10.42 8.56
N LEU A 273 -4.77 -10.84 7.30
CA LEU A 273 -6.01 -11.15 6.61
C LEU A 273 -6.43 -12.61 6.89
N PRO A 274 -7.73 -12.89 6.99
CA PRO A 274 -8.22 -14.24 7.21
C PRO A 274 -7.81 -15.18 6.07
N ASP A 275 -7.62 -16.45 6.40
CA ASP A 275 -7.22 -17.53 5.48
C ASP A 275 -5.88 -17.33 4.74
N ARG A 276 -5.06 -16.33 5.14
CA ARG A 276 -3.74 -16.12 4.55
C ARG A 276 -2.84 -17.37 4.68
N ASP A 277 -2.94 -18.05 5.80
CA ASP A 277 -2.18 -19.28 6.05
C ASP A 277 -2.54 -20.42 5.10
N LYS A 278 -3.73 -20.38 4.51
CA LYS A 278 -4.21 -21.28 3.47
C LYS A 278 -3.90 -20.79 2.05
N GLY A 279 -3.14 -19.69 1.91
CA GLY A 279 -2.80 -19.12 0.61
C GLY A 279 -3.87 -18.22 0.00
N ARG A 280 -4.86 -17.76 0.80
CA ARG A 280 -5.92 -16.87 0.33
C ARG A 280 -5.68 -15.43 0.77
N ASN A 281 -6.29 -14.46 0.06
CA ASN A 281 -6.23 -13.03 0.39
C ASN A 281 -4.80 -12.49 0.53
N LEU A 282 -3.85 -13.06 -0.21
CA LEU A 282 -2.44 -12.75 -0.06
C LEU A 282 -2.07 -11.38 -0.63
N LYS A 283 -2.78 -10.91 -1.66
CA LYS A 283 -2.46 -9.64 -2.33
C LYS A 283 -3.20 -8.49 -1.64
N SER A 284 -2.74 -8.13 -0.43
CA SER A 284 -3.10 -6.87 0.23
C SER A 284 -2.29 -5.74 -0.40
N THR A 285 -2.93 -4.88 -1.15
CA THR A 285 -2.26 -3.91 -2.03
C THR A 285 -2.35 -2.49 -1.48
N SER A 286 -3.52 -2.07 -1.01
CA SER A 286 -3.73 -0.70 -0.53
C SER A 286 -4.62 -0.67 0.70
N LEU A 287 -4.60 0.44 1.42
CA LEU A 287 -5.37 0.64 2.65
C LEU A 287 -5.78 2.10 2.83
N ALA A 288 -6.84 2.33 3.60
CA ALA A 288 -7.28 3.66 4.01
C ALA A 288 -7.75 3.65 5.46
N ILE A 289 -7.42 4.67 6.22
CA ILE A 289 -7.97 4.91 7.56
C ILE A 289 -9.01 6.01 7.43
N ARG A 290 -10.20 5.80 8.01
CA ARG A 290 -11.28 6.78 7.94
C ARG A 290 -10.89 8.08 8.64
N PRO A 291 -11.01 9.25 7.98
CA PRO A 291 -10.67 10.54 8.57
C PRO A 291 -11.34 10.76 9.93
N GLY A 292 -10.55 11.12 10.94
CA GLY A 292 -11.02 11.33 12.31
C GLY A 292 -11.41 10.05 13.08
N HIS A 293 -11.27 8.87 12.51
CA HIS A 293 -11.64 7.58 13.10
C HIS A 293 -10.48 6.57 13.05
N ARG A 294 -10.58 5.51 13.89
CA ARG A 294 -9.63 4.39 13.90
C ARG A 294 -10.05 3.23 12.97
N GLU A 295 -11.03 3.44 12.12
CA GLU A 295 -11.46 2.41 11.18
C GLU A 295 -10.50 2.34 9.99
N LEU A 296 -9.88 1.21 9.81
CA LEU A 296 -8.95 0.92 8.72
C LEU A 296 -9.58 -0.08 7.75
N PHE A 297 -9.48 0.20 6.46
CA PHE A 297 -9.96 -0.64 5.37
C PHE A 297 -8.80 -1.07 4.49
N ILE A 298 -8.78 -2.34 4.11
CA ILE A 298 -7.71 -2.97 3.34
C ILE A 298 -8.34 -3.60 2.11
N VAL A 299 -7.86 -3.26 0.92
CA VAL A 299 -8.22 -3.97 -0.29
C VAL A 299 -7.26 -5.13 -0.53
N ALA A 300 -7.83 -6.27 -0.91
CA ALA A 300 -7.03 -7.44 -1.25
C ALA A 300 -7.76 -8.32 -2.27
N ASN A 301 -6.97 -9.13 -2.97
CA ASN A 301 -7.50 -10.22 -3.79
C ASN A 301 -6.89 -11.56 -3.38
N SER A 302 -7.54 -12.63 -3.79
CA SER A 302 -7.14 -13.98 -3.43
C SER A 302 -5.78 -14.40 -4.00
N GLY A 303 -5.39 -13.84 -5.13
CA GLY A 303 -4.16 -14.23 -5.83
C GLY A 303 -4.22 -15.60 -6.51
N THR A 304 -5.31 -16.34 -6.35
CA THR A 304 -5.55 -17.68 -6.95
C THR A 304 -6.98 -17.76 -7.48
N GLU A 305 -7.21 -18.55 -8.52
CA GLU A 305 -8.56 -18.83 -9.04
C GLU A 305 -9.21 -20.04 -8.31
N PRO A 306 -10.51 -20.02 -8.01
CA PRO A 306 -11.41 -18.89 -8.08
C PRO A 306 -11.19 -17.97 -6.88
N GLY A 307 -10.79 -16.74 -7.12
CA GLY A 307 -10.45 -15.80 -6.05
C GLY A 307 -11.20 -14.48 -6.21
N GLY A 308 -11.92 -14.07 -5.19
CA GLY A 308 -12.62 -12.80 -5.17
C GLY A 308 -11.71 -11.60 -4.90
N ALA A 309 -12.26 -10.43 -5.08
CA ALA A 309 -11.68 -9.15 -4.68
C ALA A 309 -12.49 -8.60 -3.49
N MET A 310 -11.81 -8.33 -2.39
CA MET A 310 -12.43 -8.07 -1.09
C MET A 310 -11.94 -6.77 -0.48
N ILE A 311 -12.80 -6.12 0.29
CA ILE A 311 -12.42 -5.11 1.28
C ILE A 311 -12.53 -5.74 2.66
N PHE A 312 -11.48 -5.61 3.45
CA PHE A 312 -11.44 -6.01 4.86
C PHE A 312 -11.45 -4.77 5.75
N ARG A 313 -11.88 -4.93 7.01
CA ARG A 313 -11.90 -3.88 8.03
C ARG A 313 -11.15 -4.31 9.28
N SER A 314 -10.42 -3.36 9.89
CA SER A 314 -9.73 -3.54 11.16
C SER A 314 -9.70 -2.22 11.95
N GLY A 315 -9.12 -2.24 13.14
CA GLY A 315 -8.81 -1.04 13.91
C GLY A 315 -7.38 -0.57 13.65
N ALA A 316 -7.19 0.76 13.59
CA ALA A 316 -5.89 1.41 13.60
C ALA A 316 -5.45 1.80 15.02
N PHE A 317 -4.15 2.05 15.25
CA PHE A 317 -3.63 2.53 16.54
C PHE A 317 -4.17 3.92 16.90
N ALA A 318 -4.25 4.81 15.92
CA ALA A 318 -4.80 6.15 16.08
C ALA A 318 -5.78 6.49 14.94
N PRO A 319 -6.62 7.54 15.09
CA PRO A 319 -7.46 8.02 14.00
C PRO A 319 -6.61 8.49 12.80
N ALA A 320 -7.19 8.48 11.58
CA ALA A 320 -6.54 9.17 10.49
C ALA A 320 -6.52 10.69 10.73
N PRO A 321 -5.47 11.40 10.28
CA PRO A 321 -5.54 12.84 10.16
C PRO A 321 -6.60 13.23 9.13
N PHE A 322 -7.07 14.47 9.18
CA PHE A 322 -7.90 14.99 8.10
C PHE A 322 -7.01 15.29 6.89
N PRO A 323 -7.20 14.60 5.77
CA PRO A 323 -6.42 14.83 4.56
C PRO A 323 -6.78 16.17 3.92
N PHE A 324 -6.01 16.60 2.91
CA PHE A 324 -6.23 17.86 2.19
C PHE A 324 -7.65 18.01 1.66
N SER A 325 -8.31 16.93 1.28
CA SER A 325 -9.72 16.92 0.87
C SER A 325 -10.70 17.39 1.94
N HIS A 326 -10.33 17.38 3.22
CA HIS A 326 -11.21 17.72 4.35
C HIS A 326 -10.83 19.05 5.02
N GLN A 327 -9.94 19.81 4.41
CA GLN A 327 -9.51 21.13 4.87
C GLN A 327 -10.35 22.28 4.31
#